data_3bfdf949712eebd72f5bdc1332e3fea2
#
_entry.id   3bfdf949712eebd72f5bdc1332e3fea2
#
_cell.length_a   1.000
_cell.length_b   1.000
_cell.length_c   1.000
_cell.angle_alpha   90.00
_cell.angle_beta   90.00
_cell.angle_gamma   90.00
#
_symmetry.space_group_name_H-M   'P 1'
#
loop_
_entity.id
_entity.type
_entity.pdbx_description
1 polymer ?
#
loop_
_entity_poly.entity_id
_entity_poly.type
_entity_poly.pdbx_seq_one_letter_code
_entity_poly.pdbx_strand_id
1 'polypeptide(L)'
;MEFLKNNPKWIRQPKQVQISEDKVVILTERGTDLWARTYYGFQNDNAPVFQVETTDKYFSFIVKTEFESTCRFDQCGVAMYLNSDNWFKASIEYIRQHFQICRLRNVNGNQMQTGVIDDMISKVTAEDIEAEEIFNEEDE
;
A
#
# COMPACT_ATOMS: atom_id res chain seq x y z
N MET A 1 -16.01 -8.59 -9.11
CA MET A 1 -14.67 -7.94 -9.12
C MET A 1 -13.77 -8.74 -10.05
N GLU A 2 -13.23 -8.11 -11.08
CA GLU A 2 -12.35 -8.77 -12.07
C GLU A 2 -11.09 -9.39 -11.42
N PHE A 3 -10.54 -8.71 -10.44
CA PHE A 3 -9.40 -9.19 -9.67
C PHE A 3 -9.60 -10.62 -9.10
N LEU A 4 -10.77 -10.91 -8.56
CA LEU A 4 -11.06 -12.22 -7.96
C LEU A 4 -11.15 -13.35 -9.01
N LYS A 5 -11.45 -13.01 -10.27
CA LYS A 5 -11.52 -14.00 -11.37
C LYS A 5 -10.15 -14.47 -11.85
N ASN A 6 -9.09 -13.72 -11.51
CA ASN A 6 -7.73 -14.01 -11.91
C ASN A 6 -6.94 -14.83 -10.87
N ASN A 7 -7.65 -15.54 -10.00
CA ASN A 7 -7.08 -16.44 -9.01
C ASN A 7 -6.02 -15.77 -8.10
N PRO A 8 -6.39 -14.73 -7.36
CA PRO A 8 -5.45 -14.05 -6.48
C PRO A 8 -4.98 -14.95 -5.35
N LYS A 9 -3.77 -14.68 -4.89
CA LYS A 9 -3.12 -15.43 -3.82
C LYS A 9 -2.65 -14.51 -2.71
N TRP A 10 -2.66 -15.00 -1.51
CA TRP A 10 -2.10 -14.32 -0.36
C TRP A 10 -0.60 -14.53 -0.22
N ILE A 11 0.09 -13.43 -0.01
CA ILE A 11 1.36 -13.42 0.70
C ILE A 11 1.01 -13.08 2.14
N ARG A 12 1.11 -14.03 3.04
CA ARG A 12 0.71 -13.90 4.46
C ARG A 12 -0.78 -13.57 4.63
N GLN A 13 -1.60 -14.58 4.47
CA GLN A 13 -3.05 -14.43 4.67
C GLN A 13 -3.35 -13.99 6.10
N PRO A 14 -4.13 -12.91 6.29
CA PRO A 14 -4.55 -12.48 7.61
C PRO A 14 -5.48 -13.51 8.27
N LYS A 15 -5.53 -13.51 9.59
CA LYS A 15 -6.39 -14.44 10.35
C LYS A 15 -7.87 -14.23 10.09
N GLN A 16 -8.26 -12.98 9.85
CA GLN A 16 -9.64 -12.61 9.58
C GLN A 16 -9.74 -11.84 8.27
N VAL A 17 -10.40 -12.45 7.31
CA VAL A 17 -10.65 -11.87 6.00
C VAL A 17 -12.03 -12.32 5.52
N GLN A 18 -12.75 -11.40 4.90
CA GLN A 18 -14.03 -11.67 4.24
C GLN A 18 -13.91 -11.23 2.78
N ILE A 19 -14.19 -12.15 1.88
CA ILE A 19 -14.19 -11.89 0.44
C ILE A 19 -15.62 -12.02 -0.07
N SER A 20 -16.11 -10.96 -0.68
CA SER A 20 -17.38 -10.91 -1.37
C SER A 20 -17.17 -10.64 -2.86
N GLU A 21 -18.25 -10.56 -3.63
CA GLU A 21 -18.17 -10.38 -5.08
C GLU A 21 -17.44 -9.10 -5.50
N ASP A 22 -17.54 -8.05 -4.71
CA ASP A 22 -17.08 -6.69 -5.05
C ASP A 22 -16.03 -6.12 -4.10
N LYS A 23 -15.74 -6.80 -2.98
CA LYS A 23 -14.79 -6.28 -1.99
C LYS A 23 -14.08 -7.37 -1.20
N VAL A 24 -12.93 -6.98 -0.68
CA VAL A 24 -12.15 -7.75 0.31
C VAL A 24 -12.06 -6.93 1.58
N VAL A 25 -12.52 -7.50 2.69
CA VAL A 25 -12.43 -6.87 4.01
C VAL A 25 -11.39 -7.63 4.83
N ILE A 26 -10.40 -6.91 5.30
CA ILE A 26 -9.28 -7.45 6.05
C ILE A 26 -9.29 -6.84 7.46
N LEU A 27 -9.30 -7.68 8.48
CA LEU A 27 -8.94 -7.24 9.82
C LEU A 27 -7.43 -7.38 9.97
N THR A 28 -6.73 -6.27 9.96
CA THR A 28 -5.27 -6.25 10.04
C THR A 28 -4.77 -6.65 11.42
N GLU A 29 -3.59 -7.23 11.47
CA GLU A 29 -2.92 -7.62 12.69
C GLU A 29 -1.89 -6.56 13.08
N ARG A 30 -1.82 -6.29 14.38
CA ARG A 30 -0.89 -5.31 14.92
C ARG A 30 0.56 -5.67 14.61
N GLY A 31 1.36 -4.67 14.28
CA GLY A 31 2.78 -4.84 14.03
C GLY A 31 3.13 -5.40 12.67
N THR A 32 2.22 -5.31 11.69
CA THR A 32 2.49 -5.74 10.31
C THR A 32 2.84 -4.56 9.43
N ASP A 33 3.85 -4.71 8.57
CA ASP A 33 4.28 -3.68 7.61
C ASP A 33 5.14 -4.27 6.48
N LEU A 34 5.30 -3.48 5.43
CA LEU A 34 6.37 -3.61 4.45
C LEU A 34 7.29 -2.39 4.59
N TRP A 35 8.45 -2.58 5.20
CA TRP A 35 9.41 -1.52 5.47
C TRP A 35 10.83 -2.07 5.50
N ALA A 36 11.77 -1.40 4.84
CA ALA A 36 13.15 -1.88 4.73
C ALA A 36 14.16 -0.80 5.13
N ARG A 37 14.49 -0.73 6.41
CA ARG A 37 15.69 -0.12 7.00
C ARG A 37 15.82 1.41 6.96
N THR A 38 14.92 2.16 6.36
CA THR A 38 15.08 3.62 6.21
C THR A 38 14.68 4.44 7.43
N TYR A 39 14.11 3.79 8.45
CA TYR A 39 13.75 4.42 9.70
C TYR A 39 14.43 3.68 10.86
N TYR A 40 15.53 4.22 11.37
CA TYR A 40 16.32 3.64 12.46
C TYR A 40 16.73 2.17 12.26
N GLY A 41 16.95 1.75 11.02
CA GLY A 41 17.26 0.36 10.70
C GLY A 41 16.08 -0.62 10.86
N PHE A 42 14.90 -0.14 11.15
CA PHE A 42 13.69 -0.95 11.29
C PHE A 42 13.34 -1.67 10.00
N GLN A 43 13.01 -2.94 10.11
CA GLN A 43 12.60 -3.77 8.99
C GLN A 43 11.42 -4.64 9.37
N ASN A 44 10.38 -4.60 8.54
CA ASN A 44 9.25 -5.51 8.59
C ASN A 44 8.92 -6.02 7.18
N ASP A 45 8.68 -7.31 7.09
CA ASP A 45 8.19 -7.98 5.89
C ASP A 45 7.10 -8.97 6.30
N ASN A 46 6.03 -8.47 6.88
CA ASN A 46 4.95 -9.28 7.43
C ASN A 46 3.54 -8.75 7.14
N ALA A 47 3.41 -7.71 6.33
CA ALA A 47 2.11 -7.22 5.91
C ALA A 47 1.39 -8.25 5.04
N PRO A 48 0.06 -8.41 5.17
CA PRO A 48 -0.71 -9.22 4.24
C PRO A 48 -0.77 -8.55 2.87
N VAL A 49 -0.49 -9.31 1.83
CA VAL A 49 -0.62 -8.87 0.44
C VAL A 49 -1.47 -9.88 -0.31
N PHE A 50 -2.52 -9.39 -0.96
CA PHE A 50 -3.41 -10.19 -1.79
C PHE A 50 -3.23 -9.77 -3.24
N GLN A 51 -2.64 -10.64 -4.06
CA GLN A 51 -2.18 -10.25 -5.39
C GLN A 51 -2.46 -11.30 -6.45
N VAL A 52 -2.51 -10.85 -7.69
CA VAL A 52 -2.57 -11.69 -8.90
C VAL A 52 -1.23 -11.64 -9.63
N GLU A 53 -0.90 -12.71 -10.32
CA GLU A 53 0.22 -12.73 -11.25
C GLU A 53 -0.23 -12.29 -12.64
N THR A 54 0.61 -11.57 -13.36
CA THR A 54 0.39 -11.22 -14.75
C THR A 54 1.70 -11.31 -15.54
N THR A 55 1.59 -11.73 -16.79
CA THR A 55 2.67 -11.68 -17.78
C THR A 55 2.53 -10.51 -18.74
N ASP A 56 1.47 -9.72 -18.57
CA ASP A 56 1.23 -8.54 -19.39
C ASP A 56 2.31 -7.50 -19.16
N LYS A 57 2.89 -7.00 -20.23
CA LYS A 57 3.90 -5.94 -20.17
C LYS A 57 3.29 -4.58 -19.74
N TYR A 58 2.05 -4.37 -20.12
CA TYR A 58 1.30 -3.16 -19.80
C TYR A 58 -0.03 -3.55 -19.17
N PHE A 59 -0.31 -2.99 -18.01
CA PHE A 59 -1.57 -3.19 -17.31
C PHE A 59 -1.90 -1.98 -16.43
N SER A 60 -3.16 -1.88 -16.06
CA SER A 60 -3.62 -0.93 -15.03
C SER A 60 -4.25 -1.72 -13.88
N PHE A 61 -3.93 -1.31 -12.67
CA PHE A 61 -4.53 -1.85 -11.47
C PHE A 61 -5.09 -0.70 -10.62
N ILE A 62 -6.39 -0.73 -10.40
CA ILE A 62 -7.09 0.32 -9.67
C ILE A 62 -7.77 -0.33 -8.48
N VAL A 63 -7.56 0.26 -7.31
CA VAL A 63 -8.22 -0.18 -6.08
C VAL A 63 -8.74 1.02 -5.30
N LYS A 64 -9.97 0.91 -4.82
CA LYS A 64 -10.51 1.82 -3.83
C LYS A 64 -10.26 1.23 -2.45
N THR A 65 -9.65 2.00 -1.57
CA THR A 65 -9.40 1.61 -0.19
C THR A 65 -10.28 2.39 0.76
N GLU A 66 -10.81 1.69 1.74
CA GLU A 66 -11.53 2.28 2.87
C GLU A 66 -11.01 1.59 4.14
N PHE A 67 -10.63 2.34 5.14
CA PHE A 67 -10.14 1.75 6.38
C PHE A 67 -10.37 2.67 7.59
N GLU A 68 -10.51 2.08 8.75
CA GLU A 68 -10.55 2.78 10.02
C GLU A 68 -9.16 2.76 10.64
N SER A 69 -8.61 3.94 10.89
CA SER A 69 -7.31 4.10 11.51
C SER A 69 -7.48 4.37 12.99
N THR A 70 -6.79 3.60 13.80
CA THR A 70 -6.76 3.77 15.26
C THR A 70 -5.37 4.05 15.78
N CYS A 71 -4.35 3.68 15.01
CA CYS A 71 -2.96 3.80 15.41
C CYS A 71 -2.13 4.50 14.34
N ARG A 72 -1.10 5.20 14.79
CA ARG A 72 -0.10 5.79 13.90
C ARG A 72 0.51 4.70 13.00
N PHE A 73 0.68 5.05 11.73
CA PHE A 73 1.18 4.18 10.65
C PHE A 73 0.19 3.11 10.16
N ASP A 74 -1.04 3.10 10.63
CA ASP A 74 -2.07 2.29 9.97
C ASP A 74 -2.19 2.71 8.52
N GLN A 75 -2.19 1.75 7.61
CA GLN A 75 -2.15 2.02 6.18
C GLN A 75 -2.84 0.95 5.35
N CYS A 76 -3.33 1.37 4.20
CA CYS A 76 -3.92 0.49 3.20
C CYS A 76 -3.61 1.02 1.80
N GLY A 77 -3.41 0.14 0.84
CA GLY A 77 -3.08 0.58 -0.51
C GLY A 77 -2.82 -0.55 -1.48
N VAL A 78 -1.92 -0.31 -2.42
CA VAL A 78 -1.50 -1.26 -3.45
C VAL A 78 -0.06 -1.68 -3.25
N ALA A 79 0.24 -2.91 -3.64
CA ALA A 79 1.60 -3.41 -3.64
C ALA A 79 1.87 -4.28 -4.87
N MET A 80 3.11 -4.28 -5.32
CA MET A 80 3.70 -5.30 -6.18
C MET A 80 4.78 -5.99 -5.37
N TYR A 81 4.62 -7.26 -5.09
CA TYR A 81 5.52 -8.00 -4.22
C TYR A 81 6.10 -9.21 -4.94
N LEU A 82 7.40 -9.26 -5.05
CA LEU A 82 8.13 -10.40 -5.59
C LEU A 82 8.75 -11.25 -4.47
N ASN A 83 9.46 -10.63 -3.57
CA ASN A 83 10.08 -11.23 -2.39
C ASN A 83 10.44 -10.14 -1.35
N SER A 84 11.01 -10.52 -0.23
CA SER A 84 11.36 -9.61 0.88
C SER A 84 12.26 -8.44 0.48
N ASP A 85 13.10 -8.64 -0.52
CA ASP A 85 14.07 -7.65 -0.98
C ASP A 85 13.59 -6.84 -2.21
N ASN A 86 12.49 -7.25 -2.82
CA ASN A 86 12.00 -6.64 -4.04
C ASN A 86 10.48 -6.48 -4.00
N TRP A 87 10.03 -5.29 -3.72
CA TRP A 87 8.63 -4.90 -3.72
C TRP A 87 8.46 -3.40 -3.93
N PHE A 88 7.27 -3.04 -4.30
CA PHE A 88 6.78 -1.68 -4.38
C PHE A 88 5.48 -1.57 -3.61
N LYS A 89 5.27 -0.47 -2.90
CA LYS A 89 3.97 -0.12 -2.32
C LYS A 89 3.61 1.34 -2.53
N ALA A 90 2.33 1.60 -2.67
CA ALA A 90 1.73 2.91 -2.53
C ALA A 90 0.50 2.77 -1.63
N SER A 91 0.47 3.50 -0.54
CA SER A 91 -0.55 3.39 0.48
C SER A 91 -0.94 4.75 1.02
N ILE A 92 -2.14 4.82 1.58
CA ILE A 92 -2.56 5.93 2.44
C ILE A 92 -2.21 5.53 3.86
N GLU A 93 -1.48 6.36 4.55
CA GLU A 93 -0.93 6.11 5.87
C GLU A 93 -1.44 7.15 6.87
N TYR A 94 -1.84 6.69 8.05
CA TYR A 94 -2.30 7.55 9.12
C TYR A 94 -1.14 8.01 10.00
N ILE A 95 -0.93 9.34 10.04
CA ILE A 95 0.12 9.96 10.84
C ILE A 95 -0.46 11.17 11.58
N ARG A 96 -0.33 11.19 12.91
CA ARG A 96 -0.69 12.36 13.75
C ARG A 96 -2.05 12.97 13.44
N GLN A 97 -3.09 12.14 13.35
CA GLN A 97 -4.49 12.53 13.11
C GLN A 97 -4.82 13.00 11.69
N HIS A 98 -3.94 12.81 10.74
CA HIS A 98 -4.22 13.00 9.32
C HIS A 98 -3.61 11.89 8.47
N PHE A 99 -3.97 11.87 7.20
CA PHE A 99 -3.50 10.88 6.25
C PHE A 99 -2.47 11.47 5.30
N GLN A 100 -1.52 10.66 4.92
CA GLN A 100 -0.57 11.00 3.86
C GLN A 100 -0.38 9.81 2.92
N ILE A 101 0.10 10.08 1.72
CA ILE A 101 0.48 9.02 0.77
C ILE A 101 1.91 8.57 1.06
N CYS A 102 2.07 7.27 1.26
CA CYS A 102 3.36 6.61 1.40
C CYS A 102 3.67 5.84 0.12
N ARG A 103 4.81 6.11 -0.50
CA ARG A 103 5.24 5.50 -1.76
C ARG A 103 6.66 5.02 -1.64
N LEU A 104 6.84 3.73 -1.67
CA LEU A 104 8.13 3.11 -1.42
C LEU A 104 8.45 2.06 -2.46
N ARG A 105 9.70 2.00 -2.83
CA ARG A 105 10.27 0.94 -3.63
C ARG A 105 11.43 0.30 -2.86
N ASN A 106 11.40 -1.00 -2.76
CA ASN A 106 12.51 -1.80 -2.23
C ASN A 106 13.11 -2.63 -3.37
N VAL A 107 14.37 -2.44 -3.66
CA VAL A 107 15.11 -3.18 -4.68
C VAL A 107 16.39 -3.71 -4.06
N ASN A 108 16.54 -5.04 -4.08
CA ASN A 108 17.67 -5.73 -3.45
C ASN A 108 17.88 -5.33 -1.96
N GLY A 109 16.80 -5.14 -1.23
CA GLY A 109 16.82 -4.74 0.18
C GLY A 109 17.08 -3.25 0.43
N ASN A 110 17.14 -2.42 -0.60
CA ASN A 110 17.32 -0.97 -0.49
C ASN A 110 16.00 -0.25 -0.73
N GLN A 111 15.38 0.21 0.34
CA GLN A 111 14.17 1.00 0.27
C GLN A 111 14.49 2.44 -0.11
N MET A 112 13.69 2.99 -1.01
CA MET A 112 13.75 4.40 -1.41
C MET A 112 12.39 4.91 -1.82
N GLN A 113 12.20 6.21 -1.68
CA GLN A 113 11.08 6.92 -2.26
C GLN A 113 11.29 7.06 -3.78
N THR A 114 10.26 6.83 -4.57
CA THR A 114 10.37 6.87 -6.03
C THR A 114 9.79 8.16 -6.59
N GLY A 115 10.65 9.04 -7.09
CA GLY A 115 10.24 10.33 -7.64
C GLY A 115 9.27 10.23 -8.82
N VAL A 116 9.44 9.24 -9.69
CA VAL A 116 8.53 9.03 -10.83
C VAL A 116 7.10 8.72 -10.38
N ILE A 117 6.96 7.95 -9.31
CA ILE A 117 5.65 7.62 -8.73
C ILE A 117 5.09 8.81 -7.96
N ASP A 118 5.96 9.56 -7.29
CA ASP A 118 5.58 10.80 -6.65
C ASP A 118 4.97 11.78 -7.66
N ASP A 119 5.61 11.96 -8.80
CA ASP A 119 5.08 12.82 -9.87
C ASP A 119 3.74 12.31 -10.41
N MET A 120 3.59 11.02 -10.63
CA MET A 120 2.35 10.43 -11.11
C MET A 120 1.21 10.58 -10.09
N ILE A 121 1.47 10.26 -8.85
CA ILE A 121 0.46 10.35 -7.79
C ILE A 121 0.13 11.81 -7.49
N SER A 122 1.11 12.70 -7.47
CA SER A 122 0.89 14.14 -7.31
C SER A 122 0.02 14.72 -8.43
N LYS A 123 0.17 14.26 -9.67
CA LYS A 123 -0.70 14.67 -10.78
C LYS A 123 -2.12 14.14 -10.63
N VAL A 124 -2.27 12.86 -10.31
CA VAL A 124 -3.59 12.26 -10.08
C VAL A 124 -4.30 12.93 -8.90
N THR A 125 -3.57 13.18 -7.82
CA THR A 125 -4.14 13.81 -6.63
C THR A 125 -4.35 15.32 -6.78
N ALA A 126 -3.62 16.01 -7.64
CA ALA A 126 -3.88 17.42 -7.94
C ALA A 126 -5.12 17.62 -8.82
N GLU A 127 -5.50 16.60 -9.59
CA GLU A 127 -6.76 16.57 -10.34
C GLU A 127 -7.95 16.19 -9.44
N ASP A 128 -7.73 15.43 -8.38
CA ASP A 128 -8.69 15.15 -7.31
C ASP A 128 -8.53 16.20 -6.20
N ILE A 129 -9.40 17.16 -6.20
CA ILE A 129 -9.38 18.37 -5.32
C ILE A 129 -9.27 18.03 -3.82
N GLU A 130 -9.64 16.85 -3.41
CA GLU A 130 -9.55 16.36 -2.04
C GLU A 130 -8.12 15.97 -1.63
N ALA A 131 -7.19 15.95 -2.54
CA ALA A 131 -5.82 15.51 -2.29
C ALA A 131 -4.99 16.53 -1.50
N GLU A 132 -5.28 17.81 -1.59
CA GLU A 132 -4.61 18.83 -0.77
C GLU A 132 -4.91 18.64 0.72
N GLU A 133 -6.06 18.06 1.07
CA GLU A 133 -6.40 17.74 2.46
C GLU A 133 -5.66 16.50 2.96
N ILE A 134 -5.26 15.61 2.05
CA ILE A 134 -4.51 14.39 2.36
C ILE A 134 -3.02 14.69 2.57
N PHE A 135 -2.51 15.73 1.92
CA PHE A 135 -1.12 16.17 2.00
C PHE A 135 -0.96 17.41 2.87
N ASN A 136 -1.36 17.37 4.08
CA ASN A 136 -1.16 18.50 4.98
C ASN A 136 0.24 18.43 5.59
N GLU A 137 1.20 19.14 5.00
CA GLU A 137 2.59 19.24 5.48
C GLU A 137 2.72 20.04 6.78
N GLU A 138 1.68 20.80 7.17
CA GLU A 138 1.75 21.70 8.30
C GLU A 138 1.64 21.02 9.67
N ASP A 139 1.24 19.76 9.71
CA ASP A 139 1.03 19.00 10.95
C ASP A 139 2.17 18.03 11.29
N GLU A 140 3.28 18.15 10.65
CA GLU A 140 4.47 17.35 10.99
C GLU A 140 5.14 17.78 12.30
#